data_e690603212a597070c08263928f3bc99
#
_entry.id   e690603212a597070c08263928f3bc99
#
_cell.length_a   1.000
_cell.length_b   1.000
_cell.length_c   1.000
_cell.angle_alpha   90.00
_cell.angle_beta   90.00
_cell.angle_gamma   90.00
#
_symmetry.space_group_name_H-M   'P 1'
#
loop_
_entity.id
_entity.type
_entity.pdbx_description
1 polymer ?
#
loop_
_entity_poly.entity_id
_entity_poly.type
_entity_poly.pdbx_seq_one_letter_code
_entity_poly.pdbx_strand_id
1 'polypeptide(L)'
;MAKLTIRSGLSFETLNQKTIETIRSCLYEMNRVEEIDITTTPRLILEIFRDLPKSAPQLHTLCIRSHLLRYAAETGFSIDEDFLYDTERLRRVELINCNISWDSQLLTGLTRLTLETSLKANSSIIQFLHALQRMPALTDLRLNDSIPNDSEGASTYPVVDLPCLRVLHISSGVGALTAVLRHITFSHSAILNLVCKENQSTQIDFSNFLSVLATKFLSSLVIRSLGLQILNDIQTHGLQFYLWTTAIIQDYFPPSLISGQCQVQLVLTWPPSQLHNHAKTITCAFDAMGFPFLTELQISTMDYIDPQTWVKTFGKLPLLDRVCVQNYATHSFFEALVYKTEAAGRSKTAYSNVSFPKLRHILIEGNDFDGTIPGSISVDMLLDYLMERCERNAEVQVLGLDDCYCILSDDVERLKEIVVDVIWDGVEQEVSTHHDSEEYGDYDDDGNTVDDLDYEMYDDFSVASY
;
A
#
# COMPACT_ATOMS: atom_id res chain seq x y z
N MET A 1 -20.84 -2.38 -40.32
CA MET A 1 -21.33 -1.23 -39.51
C MET A 1 -20.19 -0.69 -38.69
N ALA A 2 -20.07 0.63 -38.57
CA ALA A 2 -19.03 1.24 -37.74
C ALA A 2 -19.32 0.96 -36.26
N LYS A 3 -18.28 0.62 -35.50
CA LYS A 3 -18.31 0.39 -34.05
C LYS A 3 -18.35 1.73 -33.33
N LEU A 4 -19.05 1.82 -32.22
CA LEU A 4 -19.18 3.04 -31.43
C LEU A 4 -18.48 2.88 -30.08
N THR A 5 -17.57 3.80 -29.77
CA THR A 5 -16.96 3.99 -28.46
C THR A 5 -17.37 5.33 -27.92
N ILE A 6 -17.95 5.36 -26.73
CA ILE A 6 -18.40 6.58 -26.07
C ILE A 6 -17.52 6.80 -24.87
N ARG A 7 -16.74 7.87 -24.91
CA ARG A 7 -15.88 8.31 -23.79
C ARG A 7 -16.17 9.76 -23.45
N SER A 8 -16.53 10.02 -22.22
CA SER A 8 -16.60 11.36 -21.67
C SER A 8 -15.57 11.49 -20.57
N GLY A 9 -14.37 11.96 -20.93
CA GLY A 9 -13.37 12.38 -19.95
C GLY A 9 -13.55 13.86 -19.70
N LEU A 10 -14.21 14.23 -18.63
CA LEU A 10 -14.37 15.63 -18.27
C LEU A 10 -13.85 15.85 -16.85
N SER A 11 -12.90 16.79 -16.76
CA SER A 11 -12.68 17.56 -15.55
C SER A 11 -14.02 18.08 -15.00
N PHE A 12 -14.13 18.21 -13.72
CA PHE A 12 -15.24 18.58 -12.81
C PHE A 12 -16.33 19.55 -13.32
N GLU A 13 -16.33 19.96 -14.59
CA GLU A 13 -17.32 20.85 -15.17
C GLU A 13 -18.58 20.08 -15.57
N THR A 14 -19.70 20.66 -15.24
CA THR A 14 -21.04 20.17 -15.57
C THR A 14 -21.17 19.92 -17.07
N LEU A 15 -21.46 18.68 -17.48
CA LEU A 15 -21.82 18.35 -18.85
C LEU A 15 -22.94 19.34 -19.30
N ASN A 16 -22.69 20.06 -20.37
CA ASN A 16 -23.74 20.91 -20.91
C ASN A 16 -24.84 20.04 -21.57
N GLN A 17 -26.06 20.58 -21.65
CA GLN A 17 -27.22 19.87 -22.15
C GLN A 17 -27.01 19.29 -23.56
N LYS A 18 -26.29 20.00 -24.42
CA LYS A 18 -25.99 19.56 -25.79
C LYS A 18 -25.08 18.30 -25.79
N THR A 19 -24.11 18.24 -24.90
CA THR A 19 -23.23 17.04 -24.74
C THR A 19 -24.04 15.85 -24.26
N ILE A 20 -24.93 16.02 -23.27
CA ILE A 20 -25.83 14.97 -22.78
C ILE A 20 -26.70 14.43 -23.92
N GLU A 21 -27.33 15.30 -24.71
CA GLU A 21 -28.16 14.93 -25.86
C GLU A 21 -27.34 14.18 -26.92
N THR A 22 -26.09 14.57 -27.16
CA THR A 22 -25.19 13.88 -28.08
C THR A 22 -24.86 12.48 -27.59
N ILE A 23 -24.48 12.34 -26.30
CA ILE A 23 -24.21 11.03 -25.69
C ILE A 23 -25.46 10.14 -25.79
N ARG A 24 -26.62 10.67 -25.42
CA ARG A 24 -27.90 9.92 -25.53
C ARG A 24 -28.18 9.47 -26.96
N SER A 25 -27.99 10.36 -27.95
CA SER A 25 -28.18 10.00 -29.36
C SER A 25 -27.27 8.84 -29.81
N CYS A 26 -26.04 8.82 -29.34
CA CYS A 26 -25.12 7.69 -29.58
C CYS A 26 -25.60 6.41 -28.86
N LEU A 27 -26.07 6.53 -27.63
CA LEU A 27 -26.55 5.40 -26.83
C LEU A 27 -27.90 4.83 -27.33
N TYR A 28 -28.70 5.57 -28.11
CA TYR A 28 -29.88 5.00 -28.81
C TYR A 28 -29.49 3.88 -29.80
N GLU A 29 -28.22 3.89 -30.30
CA GLU A 29 -27.67 2.81 -31.15
C GLU A 29 -26.95 1.75 -30.31
N MET A 30 -27.46 1.40 -29.13
CA MET A 30 -26.85 0.49 -28.14
C MET A 30 -26.40 -0.84 -28.73
N ASN A 31 -27.13 -1.34 -29.75
CA ASN A 31 -26.78 -2.56 -30.48
C ASN A 31 -25.43 -2.51 -31.24
N ARG A 32 -24.83 -1.32 -31.36
CA ARG A 32 -23.55 -1.07 -32.03
C ARG A 32 -22.47 -0.57 -31.07
N VAL A 33 -22.83 -0.27 -29.83
CA VAL A 33 -21.91 0.28 -28.82
C VAL A 33 -21.03 -0.83 -28.29
N GLU A 34 -19.73 -0.66 -28.38
CA GLU A 34 -18.72 -1.61 -27.88
C GLU A 34 -18.12 -1.17 -26.54
N GLU A 35 -18.06 0.11 -26.31
CA GLU A 35 -17.47 0.68 -25.11
C GLU A 35 -18.28 1.88 -24.62
N ILE A 36 -18.57 1.88 -23.33
CA ILE A 36 -19.15 2.99 -22.58
C ILE A 36 -18.17 3.36 -21.48
N ASP A 37 -17.66 4.60 -21.49
CA ASP A 37 -16.80 5.16 -20.46
C ASP A 37 -17.29 6.55 -20.10
N ILE A 38 -18.03 6.67 -18.98
CA ILE A 38 -18.71 7.89 -18.57
C ILE A 38 -18.29 8.23 -17.14
N THR A 39 -17.79 9.46 -16.97
CA THR A 39 -17.43 10.03 -15.69
C THR A 39 -18.23 11.30 -15.45
N THR A 40 -19.14 11.31 -14.47
CA THR A 40 -20.01 12.47 -14.17
C THR A 40 -20.74 12.28 -12.83
N THR A 41 -21.68 13.17 -12.49
CA THR A 41 -22.47 13.09 -11.24
C THR A 41 -23.57 12.03 -11.33
N PRO A 42 -24.06 11.48 -10.18
CA PRO A 42 -25.14 10.48 -10.15
C PRO A 42 -26.39 10.92 -10.91
N ARG A 43 -26.77 12.18 -10.76
CA ARG A 43 -27.94 12.76 -11.42
C ARG A 43 -27.82 12.73 -12.95
N LEU A 44 -26.66 13.09 -13.48
CA LEU A 44 -26.42 13.09 -14.92
C LEU A 44 -26.31 11.67 -15.48
N ILE A 45 -25.77 10.71 -14.73
CA ILE A 45 -25.78 9.29 -15.12
C ILE A 45 -27.25 8.84 -15.32
N LEU A 46 -28.12 9.10 -14.34
CA LEU A 46 -29.55 8.79 -14.44
C LEU A 46 -30.21 9.44 -15.67
N GLU A 47 -29.90 10.68 -15.95
CA GLU A 47 -30.42 11.42 -17.10
C GLU A 47 -29.92 10.82 -18.43
N ILE A 48 -28.64 10.50 -18.53
CA ILE A 48 -28.03 9.91 -19.72
C ILE A 48 -28.67 8.56 -20.06
N PHE A 49 -28.85 7.68 -19.05
CA PHE A 49 -29.36 6.34 -19.27
C PHE A 49 -30.89 6.20 -19.24
N ARG A 50 -31.61 7.29 -18.96
CA ARG A 50 -33.09 7.27 -18.95
C ARG A 50 -33.64 6.92 -20.32
N ASP A 51 -34.57 5.97 -20.36
CA ASP A 51 -35.36 5.59 -21.57
C ASP A 51 -34.51 5.10 -22.76
N LEU A 52 -33.29 4.63 -22.53
CA LEU A 52 -32.43 4.05 -23.56
C LEU A 52 -32.78 2.58 -23.85
N PRO A 53 -32.47 2.06 -25.06
CA PRO A 53 -32.47 0.64 -25.32
C PRO A 53 -31.53 -0.09 -24.35
N LYS A 54 -32.00 -1.16 -23.74
CA LYS A 54 -31.24 -1.90 -22.73
C LYS A 54 -30.44 -3.08 -23.29
N SER A 55 -30.71 -3.51 -24.54
CA SER A 55 -29.98 -4.60 -25.22
C SER A 55 -28.62 -4.10 -25.76
N ALA A 56 -27.52 -4.69 -25.29
CA ALA A 56 -26.16 -4.26 -25.62
C ALA A 56 -25.27 -5.41 -26.09
N PRO A 57 -25.60 -6.09 -27.22
CA PRO A 57 -24.96 -7.34 -27.62
C PRO A 57 -23.51 -7.20 -28.06
N GLN A 58 -23.06 -6.00 -28.37
CA GLN A 58 -21.66 -5.72 -28.77
C GLN A 58 -20.81 -5.15 -27.66
N LEU A 59 -21.39 -4.85 -26.50
CA LEU A 59 -20.69 -4.18 -25.41
C LEU A 59 -19.60 -5.08 -24.82
N HIS A 60 -18.36 -4.60 -24.84
CA HIS A 60 -17.19 -5.26 -24.24
C HIS A 60 -16.73 -4.61 -22.95
N THR A 61 -16.91 -3.28 -22.83
CA THR A 61 -16.42 -2.47 -21.74
C THR A 61 -17.51 -1.53 -21.25
N LEU A 62 -17.74 -1.57 -19.94
CA LEU A 62 -18.64 -0.66 -19.23
C LEU A 62 -17.87 0.00 -18.08
N CYS A 63 -17.58 1.29 -18.21
CA CYS A 63 -16.95 2.12 -17.18
C CYS A 63 -17.89 3.25 -16.81
N ILE A 64 -18.36 3.27 -15.56
CA ILE A 64 -19.20 4.33 -15.02
C ILE A 64 -18.56 4.82 -13.73
N ARG A 65 -18.14 6.10 -13.72
CA ARG A 65 -17.55 6.74 -12.55
C ARG A 65 -18.41 7.91 -12.10
N SER A 66 -18.91 7.78 -10.89
CA SER A 66 -19.77 8.82 -10.29
C SER A 66 -18.96 9.67 -9.33
N HIS A 67 -18.91 10.98 -9.59
CA HIS A 67 -18.34 11.93 -8.65
C HIS A 67 -19.38 12.31 -7.61
N LEU A 68 -19.15 11.92 -6.36
CA LEU A 68 -19.95 12.41 -5.23
C LEU A 68 -19.43 13.80 -4.86
N LEU A 69 -20.28 14.80 -4.98
CA LEU A 69 -19.96 16.13 -4.45
C LEU A 69 -19.83 16.02 -2.93
N ARG A 70 -18.70 16.44 -2.36
CA ARG A 70 -18.35 16.31 -0.93
C ARG A 70 -19.41 16.85 0.04
N TYR A 71 -20.32 17.70 -0.43
CA TYR A 71 -21.33 18.38 0.39
C TYR A 71 -22.77 17.99 0.08
N ALA A 72 -23.01 17.13 -0.90
CA ALA A 72 -24.36 16.69 -1.21
C ALA A 72 -24.60 15.34 -0.51
N ALA A 73 -25.68 15.24 0.27
CA ALA A 73 -26.19 13.97 0.77
C ALA A 73 -26.76 13.11 -0.37
N GLU A 74 -26.06 13.11 -1.52
CA GLU A 74 -26.50 12.35 -2.68
C GLU A 74 -26.24 10.87 -2.42
N THR A 75 -27.31 10.11 -2.49
CA THR A 75 -27.22 8.64 -2.58
C THR A 75 -26.56 8.32 -3.90
N GLY A 76 -25.50 7.49 -3.90
CA GLY A 76 -24.80 7.10 -5.12
C GLY A 76 -25.73 6.46 -6.15
N PHE A 77 -25.28 6.44 -7.39
CA PHE A 77 -26.02 5.81 -8.48
C PHE A 77 -26.12 4.30 -8.24
N SER A 78 -27.35 3.75 -8.32
CA SER A 78 -27.60 2.31 -8.25
C SER A 78 -27.90 1.76 -9.64
N ILE A 79 -27.18 0.72 -10.00
CA ILE A 79 -27.43 -0.03 -11.24
C ILE A 79 -28.50 -1.08 -10.97
N ASP A 80 -29.66 -0.89 -11.54
CA ASP A 80 -30.79 -1.83 -11.43
C ASP A 80 -30.49 -3.14 -12.17
N GLU A 81 -31.18 -4.21 -11.80
CA GLU A 81 -31.01 -5.52 -12.45
C GLU A 81 -31.32 -5.47 -13.94
N ASP A 82 -32.24 -4.62 -14.37
CA ASP A 82 -32.65 -4.41 -15.76
C ASP A 82 -31.83 -3.31 -16.47
N PHE A 83 -30.71 -2.87 -15.93
CA PHE A 83 -29.96 -1.76 -16.50
C PHE A 83 -29.53 -2.03 -17.95
N LEU A 84 -28.89 -3.17 -18.19
CA LEU A 84 -28.52 -3.67 -19.51
C LEU A 84 -28.68 -5.20 -19.55
N TYR A 85 -29.10 -5.73 -20.72
CA TYR A 85 -29.16 -7.15 -20.97
C TYR A 85 -28.52 -7.51 -22.34
N ASP A 86 -28.45 -8.80 -22.69
CA ASP A 86 -27.76 -9.31 -23.90
C ASP A 86 -26.25 -8.89 -23.90
N THR A 87 -25.64 -8.94 -22.74
CA THR A 87 -24.24 -8.47 -22.55
C THR A 87 -23.20 -9.62 -22.58
N GLU A 88 -23.44 -10.65 -23.41
CA GLU A 88 -22.58 -11.84 -23.48
C GLU A 88 -21.12 -11.55 -23.85
N ARG A 89 -20.87 -10.43 -24.54
CA ARG A 89 -19.52 -9.97 -24.92
C ARG A 89 -18.85 -9.09 -23.88
N LEU A 90 -19.53 -8.71 -22.81
CA LEU A 90 -18.96 -7.88 -21.75
C LEU A 90 -17.81 -8.61 -21.07
N ARG A 91 -16.64 -7.93 -20.99
CA ARG A 91 -15.42 -8.47 -20.40
C ARG A 91 -14.83 -7.59 -19.33
N ARG A 92 -15.12 -6.29 -19.39
CA ARG A 92 -14.62 -5.32 -18.42
C ARG A 92 -15.79 -4.51 -17.85
N VAL A 93 -15.87 -4.50 -16.54
CA VAL A 93 -16.77 -3.63 -15.77
C VAL A 93 -15.94 -2.83 -14.78
N GLU A 94 -16.14 -1.50 -14.76
CA GLU A 94 -15.52 -0.58 -13.83
C GLU A 94 -16.59 0.38 -13.30
N LEU A 95 -16.87 0.30 -12.01
CA LEU A 95 -17.89 1.09 -11.34
C LEU A 95 -17.28 1.79 -10.13
N ILE A 96 -17.25 3.12 -10.17
CA ILE A 96 -16.74 3.95 -9.08
C ILE A 96 -17.90 4.76 -8.51
N ASN A 97 -18.12 4.66 -7.20
CA ASN A 97 -19.26 5.27 -6.49
C ASN A 97 -20.62 4.90 -7.09
N CYS A 98 -20.71 3.69 -7.63
CA CYS A 98 -21.94 3.12 -8.16
C CYS A 98 -22.24 1.81 -7.43
N ASN A 99 -23.52 1.62 -7.05
CA ASN A 99 -23.97 0.36 -6.46
C ASN A 99 -24.38 -0.62 -7.55
N ILE A 100 -24.02 -1.88 -7.37
CA ILE A 100 -24.50 -2.99 -8.20
C ILE A 100 -24.84 -4.19 -7.32
N SER A 101 -25.94 -4.88 -7.63
CA SER A 101 -26.25 -6.15 -6.98
C SER A 101 -25.25 -7.22 -7.41
N TRP A 102 -24.74 -8.04 -6.46
CA TRP A 102 -23.90 -9.19 -6.78
C TRP A 102 -24.61 -10.24 -7.63
N ASP A 103 -25.94 -10.23 -7.67
CA ASP A 103 -26.74 -11.13 -8.51
C ASP A 103 -26.91 -10.62 -9.95
N SER A 104 -26.46 -9.40 -10.25
CA SER A 104 -26.55 -8.78 -11.58
C SER A 104 -25.90 -9.65 -12.66
N GLN A 105 -26.57 -9.75 -13.82
CA GLN A 105 -26.07 -10.46 -15.01
C GLN A 105 -24.83 -9.78 -15.61
N LEU A 106 -24.62 -8.49 -15.36
CA LEU A 106 -23.42 -7.75 -15.78
C LEU A 106 -22.15 -8.34 -15.15
N LEU A 107 -22.26 -9.05 -14.02
CA LEU A 107 -21.16 -9.72 -13.32
C LEU A 107 -21.00 -11.18 -13.78
N THR A 108 -21.13 -11.43 -15.08
CA THR A 108 -20.99 -12.78 -15.66
C THR A 108 -19.96 -12.79 -16.79
N GLY A 109 -19.05 -13.78 -16.77
CA GLY A 109 -18.06 -13.98 -17.84
C GLY A 109 -17.02 -12.85 -18.00
N LEU A 110 -16.85 -12.02 -16.98
CA LEU A 110 -15.89 -10.93 -16.99
C LEU A 110 -14.44 -11.44 -16.92
N THR A 111 -13.54 -10.66 -17.53
CA THR A 111 -12.08 -10.80 -17.38
C THR A 111 -11.49 -9.74 -16.47
N ARG A 112 -12.14 -8.57 -16.33
CA ARG A 112 -11.71 -7.49 -15.45
C ARG A 112 -12.92 -6.91 -14.71
N LEU A 113 -12.80 -6.80 -13.40
CA LEU A 113 -13.80 -6.18 -12.53
C LEU A 113 -13.13 -5.19 -11.61
N THR A 114 -13.59 -3.93 -11.67
CA THR A 114 -13.19 -2.87 -10.73
C THR A 114 -14.44 -2.31 -10.09
N LEU A 115 -14.53 -2.42 -8.76
CA LEU A 115 -15.60 -1.82 -7.97
C LEU A 115 -14.98 -0.97 -6.85
N GLU A 116 -15.37 0.29 -6.82
CA GLU A 116 -15.05 1.21 -5.73
C GLU A 116 -16.33 1.86 -5.27
N THR A 117 -16.71 1.65 -4.02
CA THR A 117 -17.95 2.22 -3.50
C THR A 117 -17.80 2.59 -2.03
N SER A 118 -18.20 3.81 -1.72
CA SER A 118 -18.39 4.27 -0.34
C SER A 118 -19.76 3.85 0.23
N LEU A 119 -20.60 3.22 -0.57
CA LEU A 119 -21.99 2.92 -0.23
C LEU A 119 -22.09 1.45 0.20
N LYS A 120 -22.51 1.24 1.45
CA LYS A 120 -22.76 -0.10 2.01
C LYS A 120 -24.01 -0.69 1.37
N ALA A 121 -23.85 -1.56 0.39
CA ALA A 121 -24.96 -2.39 -0.08
C ALA A 121 -25.33 -3.43 1.01
N ASN A 122 -26.62 -3.69 1.19
CA ASN A 122 -27.13 -4.78 2.05
C ASN A 122 -26.92 -6.14 1.35
N SER A 123 -25.69 -6.49 1.05
CA SER A 123 -25.34 -7.72 0.35
C SER A 123 -24.55 -8.63 1.28
N SER A 124 -24.62 -9.94 1.02
CA SER A 124 -23.90 -10.95 1.78
C SER A 124 -22.62 -11.39 1.08
N ILE A 125 -21.67 -11.88 1.86
CA ILE A 125 -20.43 -12.45 1.30
C ILE A 125 -20.71 -13.67 0.42
N ILE A 126 -21.80 -14.40 0.67
CA ILE A 126 -22.24 -15.55 -0.16
C ILE A 126 -22.59 -15.09 -1.57
N GLN A 127 -23.37 -14.01 -1.71
CA GLN A 127 -23.72 -13.45 -3.02
C GLN A 127 -22.48 -12.98 -3.76
N PHE A 128 -21.55 -12.34 -3.07
CA PHE A 128 -20.24 -11.95 -3.62
C PHE A 128 -19.47 -13.17 -4.16
N LEU A 129 -19.33 -14.23 -3.36
CA LEU A 129 -18.63 -15.45 -3.79
C LEU A 129 -19.34 -16.14 -4.96
N HIS A 130 -20.67 -16.18 -4.98
CA HIS A 130 -21.43 -16.68 -6.13
C HIS A 130 -21.23 -15.83 -7.39
N ALA A 131 -21.12 -14.50 -7.24
CA ALA A 131 -20.78 -13.64 -8.37
C ALA A 131 -19.39 -13.97 -8.94
N LEU A 132 -18.39 -14.18 -8.08
CA LEU A 132 -17.06 -14.60 -8.53
C LEU A 132 -17.07 -15.95 -9.26
N GLN A 133 -17.88 -16.91 -8.82
CA GLN A 133 -18.04 -18.21 -9.51
C GLN A 133 -18.55 -18.08 -10.95
N ARG A 134 -19.32 -17.01 -11.25
CA ARG A 134 -19.79 -16.72 -12.62
C ARG A 134 -18.72 -16.07 -13.51
N MET A 135 -17.51 -15.77 -12.95
CA MET A 135 -16.40 -15.10 -13.64
C MET A 135 -15.11 -15.94 -13.65
N PRO A 136 -15.12 -17.21 -14.10
CA PRO A 136 -13.95 -18.10 -14.03
C PRO A 136 -12.74 -17.62 -14.87
N ALA A 137 -12.98 -16.76 -15.86
CA ALA A 137 -11.94 -16.17 -16.70
C ALA A 137 -11.37 -14.84 -16.18
N LEU A 138 -11.67 -14.48 -14.92
CA LEU A 138 -11.26 -13.21 -14.31
C LEU A 138 -9.72 -13.16 -14.19
N THR A 139 -9.13 -12.10 -14.77
CA THR A 139 -7.68 -11.86 -14.75
C THR A 139 -7.29 -10.70 -13.83
N ASP A 140 -8.20 -9.75 -13.63
CA ASP A 140 -7.96 -8.55 -12.81
C ASP A 140 -9.21 -8.28 -11.97
N LEU A 141 -9.03 -8.32 -10.65
CA LEU A 141 -10.08 -8.03 -9.66
C LEU A 141 -9.62 -6.90 -8.74
N ARG A 142 -10.33 -5.78 -8.80
CA ARG A 142 -10.07 -4.61 -7.94
C ARG A 142 -11.32 -4.24 -7.17
N LEU A 143 -11.22 -4.30 -5.86
CA LEU A 143 -12.32 -4.02 -4.93
C LEU A 143 -11.84 -3.01 -3.87
N ASN A 144 -12.45 -1.84 -3.85
CA ASN A 144 -12.20 -0.84 -2.82
C ASN A 144 -13.49 -0.59 -2.04
N ASP A 145 -13.49 -0.97 -0.76
CA ASP A 145 -14.61 -0.88 0.18
C ASP A 145 -15.95 -1.46 -0.33
N SER A 146 -15.86 -2.39 -1.30
CA SER A 146 -17.02 -2.97 -2.00
C SER A 146 -17.40 -4.35 -1.48
N ILE A 147 -16.61 -4.93 -0.58
CA ILE A 147 -16.89 -6.26 -0.02
C ILE A 147 -17.91 -6.11 1.11
N PRO A 148 -18.96 -6.97 1.13
CA PRO A 148 -19.90 -6.99 2.23
C PRO A 148 -19.22 -7.32 3.56
N ASN A 149 -19.58 -6.59 4.63
CA ASN A 149 -19.15 -6.96 5.97
C ASN A 149 -19.89 -8.21 6.40
N ASP A 150 -19.15 -9.25 6.75
CA ASP A 150 -19.70 -10.47 7.29
C ASP A 150 -19.86 -10.32 8.82
N SER A 151 -21.10 -10.27 9.29
CA SER A 151 -21.42 -10.32 10.72
C SER A 151 -21.68 -11.75 11.21
N GLU A 152 -21.80 -12.70 10.29
CA GLU A 152 -22.11 -14.09 10.62
C GLU A 152 -20.95 -14.98 10.20
N GLY A 153 -20.13 -15.40 11.16
CA GLY A 153 -18.99 -16.31 10.96
C GLY A 153 -19.43 -17.69 10.46
N ALA A 154 -19.93 -17.77 9.24
CA ALA A 154 -20.40 -19.02 8.64
C ALA A 154 -19.24 -19.84 8.07
N SER A 155 -19.05 -21.02 8.64
CA SER A 155 -18.05 -22.03 8.23
C SER A 155 -18.40 -22.74 6.91
N THR A 156 -19.45 -22.35 6.18
CA THR A 156 -20.03 -23.11 5.04
C THR A 156 -20.02 -22.35 3.71
N TYR A 157 -19.17 -21.33 3.55
CA TYR A 157 -19.07 -20.61 2.30
C TYR A 157 -18.41 -21.47 1.19
N PRO A 158 -18.84 -21.31 -0.08
CA PRO A 158 -18.21 -22.02 -1.19
C PRO A 158 -16.76 -21.53 -1.40
N VAL A 159 -15.89 -22.44 -1.79
CA VAL A 159 -14.55 -22.07 -2.28
C VAL A 159 -14.67 -21.75 -3.76
N VAL A 160 -14.14 -20.61 -4.16
CA VAL A 160 -14.16 -20.11 -5.54
C VAL A 160 -12.75 -20.21 -6.12
N ASP A 161 -12.62 -20.91 -7.23
CA ASP A 161 -11.37 -21.02 -7.96
C ASP A 161 -11.31 -19.99 -9.10
N LEU A 162 -10.25 -19.17 -9.10
CA LEU A 162 -9.98 -18.12 -10.09
C LEU A 162 -8.63 -18.38 -10.80
N PRO A 163 -8.55 -19.44 -11.62
CA PRO A 163 -7.27 -19.91 -12.15
C PRO A 163 -6.58 -18.93 -13.10
N CYS A 164 -7.34 -17.99 -13.68
CA CYS A 164 -6.83 -16.98 -14.61
C CYS A 164 -6.39 -15.69 -13.92
N LEU A 165 -6.59 -15.55 -12.60
CA LEU A 165 -6.34 -14.32 -11.88
C LEU A 165 -4.84 -13.98 -11.87
N ARG A 166 -4.52 -12.75 -12.28
CA ARG A 166 -3.16 -12.20 -12.35
C ARG A 166 -2.96 -11.02 -11.42
N VAL A 167 -4.02 -10.26 -11.16
CA VAL A 167 -3.98 -9.11 -10.26
C VAL A 167 -5.17 -9.19 -9.32
N LEU A 168 -4.89 -9.16 -8.03
CA LEU A 168 -5.87 -9.04 -6.96
C LEU A 168 -5.56 -7.79 -6.15
N HIS A 169 -6.43 -6.79 -6.27
CA HIS A 169 -6.39 -5.60 -5.44
C HIS A 169 -7.64 -5.54 -4.58
N ILE A 170 -7.47 -5.59 -3.27
CA ILE A 170 -8.58 -5.51 -2.32
C ILE A 170 -8.24 -4.52 -1.21
N SER A 171 -9.12 -3.53 -1.00
CA SER A 171 -9.11 -2.64 0.15
C SER A 171 -10.41 -2.82 0.92
N SER A 172 -10.34 -3.28 2.17
CA SER A 172 -11.54 -3.58 2.97
C SER A 172 -11.21 -3.73 4.46
N GLY A 173 -12.25 -3.86 5.28
CA GLY A 173 -12.10 -4.19 6.69
C GLY A 173 -11.48 -5.58 6.91
N VAL A 174 -10.75 -5.75 8.03
CA VAL A 174 -9.99 -6.98 8.35
C VAL A 174 -10.86 -8.25 8.30
N GLY A 175 -12.08 -8.19 8.82
CA GLY A 175 -13.00 -9.35 8.83
C GLY A 175 -13.43 -9.78 7.43
N ALA A 176 -13.90 -8.83 6.61
CA ALA A 176 -14.35 -9.06 5.25
C ALA A 176 -13.21 -9.59 4.35
N LEU A 177 -12.03 -8.95 4.44
CA LEU A 177 -10.85 -9.38 3.69
C LEU A 177 -10.40 -10.79 4.08
N THR A 178 -10.39 -11.10 5.39
CA THR A 178 -10.06 -12.45 5.89
C THR A 178 -11.03 -13.50 5.36
N ALA A 179 -12.33 -13.21 5.40
CA ALA A 179 -13.36 -14.11 4.91
C ALA A 179 -13.20 -14.40 3.42
N VAL A 180 -12.97 -13.37 2.60
CA VAL A 180 -12.73 -13.53 1.16
C VAL A 180 -11.51 -14.40 0.91
N LEU A 181 -10.36 -14.08 1.50
CA LEU A 181 -9.12 -14.83 1.29
C LEU A 181 -9.23 -16.30 1.71
N ARG A 182 -10.05 -16.64 2.69
CA ARG A 182 -10.32 -18.04 3.05
C ARG A 182 -11.03 -18.82 1.96
N HIS A 183 -11.86 -18.15 1.16
CA HIS A 183 -12.80 -18.79 0.24
C HIS A 183 -12.46 -18.62 -1.23
N ILE A 184 -11.35 -17.95 -1.57
CA ILE A 184 -10.83 -17.89 -2.94
C ILE A 184 -9.53 -18.67 -3.08
N THR A 185 -9.32 -19.25 -4.28
CA THR A 185 -8.05 -19.83 -4.70
C THR A 185 -7.66 -19.26 -6.06
N PHE A 186 -6.36 -19.03 -6.28
CA PHE A 186 -5.82 -18.50 -7.53
C PHE A 186 -4.35 -18.85 -7.69
N SER A 187 -3.78 -18.53 -8.85
CA SER A 187 -2.36 -18.81 -9.13
C SER A 187 -1.42 -18.04 -8.21
N HIS A 188 -0.38 -18.69 -7.72
CA HIS A 188 0.70 -18.06 -6.92
C HIS A 188 1.49 -16.99 -7.69
N SER A 189 1.36 -16.94 -9.02
CA SER A 189 1.96 -15.89 -9.84
C SER A 189 1.16 -14.59 -9.85
N ALA A 190 0.00 -14.55 -9.20
CA ALA A 190 -0.82 -13.35 -9.11
C ALA A 190 -0.13 -12.28 -8.25
N ILE A 191 -0.23 -11.02 -8.69
CA ILE A 191 0.19 -9.85 -7.92
C ILE A 191 -0.92 -9.52 -6.92
N LEU A 192 -0.54 -9.38 -5.65
CA LEU A 192 -1.47 -9.09 -4.56
C LEU A 192 -1.25 -7.68 -4.03
N ASN A 193 -2.29 -6.86 -4.06
CA ASN A 193 -2.33 -5.55 -3.41
C ASN A 193 -3.47 -5.56 -2.39
N LEU A 194 -3.12 -5.72 -1.13
CA LEU A 194 -4.08 -5.88 -0.04
C LEU A 194 -4.01 -4.70 0.92
N VAL A 195 -5.10 -3.97 1.08
CA VAL A 195 -5.24 -2.90 2.08
C VAL A 195 -6.25 -3.35 3.12
N CYS A 196 -5.74 -3.67 4.30
CA CYS A 196 -6.51 -4.19 5.43
C CYS A 196 -6.78 -3.08 6.43
N LYS A 197 -8.03 -2.67 6.56
CA LYS A 197 -8.46 -1.54 7.40
C LYS A 197 -9.08 -2.05 8.70
N GLU A 198 -8.60 -1.54 9.83
CA GLU A 198 -9.25 -1.76 11.13
C GLU A 198 -9.91 -0.47 11.60
N ASN A 199 -11.22 -0.38 11.43
CA ASN A 199 -11.96 0.87 11.67
C ASN A 199 -12.84 0.85 12.90
N GLN A 200 -13.08 -0.31 13.53
CA GLN A 200 -14.18 -0.47 14.50
C GLN A 200 -13.78 -1.14 15.81
N SER A 201 -12.63 -1.77 15.89
CA SER A 201 -12.23 -2.52 17.09
C SER A 201 -11.55 -1.63 18.11
N THR A 202 -11.88 -1.82 19.39
CA THR A 202 -11.13 -1.23 20.50
C THR A 202 -9.73 -1.83 20.64
N GLN A 203 -9.50 -2.98 20.00
CA GLN A 203 -8.22 -3.67 19.98
C GLN A 203 -7.89 -4.06 18.54
N ILE A 204 -6.82 -3.49 18.02
CA ILE A 204 -6.30 -3.80 16.68
C ILE A 204 -5.69 -5.20 16.72
N ASP A 205 -6.21 -6.12 15.89
CA ASP A 205 -5.69 -7.48 15.76
C ASP A 205 -5.76 -7.98 14.31
N PHE A 206 -4.60 -8.07 13.69
CA PHE A 206 -4.43 -8.61 12.34
C PHE A 206 -4.01 -10.09 12.31
N SER A 207 -3.85 -10.76 13.47
CA SER A 207 -3.25 -12.10 13.57
C SER A 207 -3.96 -13.13 12.69
N ASN A 208 -5.29 -13.15 12.73
CA ASN A 208 -6.09 -14.09 11.94
C ASN A 208 -5.95 -13.86 10.43
N PHE A 209 -5.99 -12.60 10.00
CA PHE A 209 -5.79 -12.21 8.61
C PHE A 209 -4.38 -12.61 8.12
N LEU A 210 -3.34 -12.26 8.88
CA LEU A 210 -1.95 -12.58 8.56
C LEU A 210 -1.71 -14.09 8.49
N SER A 211 -2.32 -14.86 9.39
CA SER A 211 -2.24 -16.33 9.36
C SER A 211 -2.89 -16.91 8.10
N VAL A 212 -4.04 -16.41 7.67
CA VAL A 212 -4.69 -16.84 6.42
C VAL A 212 -3.84 -16.48 5.22
N LEU A 213 -3.33 -15.24 5.16
CA LEU A 213 -2.45 -14.79 4.07
C LEU A 213 -1.20 -15.68 3.99
N ALA A 214 -0.53 -15.91 5.11
CA ALA A 214 0.67 -16.71 5.19
C ALA A 214 0.44 -18.16 4.72
N THR A 215 -0.59 -18.81 5.25
CA THR A 215 -0.84 -20.24 4.98
C THR A 215 -1.33 -20.49 3.56
N LYS A 216 -2.17 -19.61 3.01
CA LYS A 216 -2.77 -19.85 1.70
C LYS A 216 -1.94 -19.33 0.52
N PHE A 217 -1.22 -18.25 0.70
CA PHE A 217 -0.58 -17.56 -0.42
C PHE A 217 0.94 -17.45 -0.28
N LEU A 218 1.45 -17.05 0.89
CA LEU A 218 2.88 -16.81 1.05
C LEU A 218 3.70 -18.11 1.23
N SER A 219 3.10 -19.17 1.76
CA SER A 219 3.80 -20.45 2.00
C SER A 219 4.41 -21.07 0.74
N SER A 220 3.89 -20.75 -0.44
CA SER A 220 4.40 -21.22 -1.73
C SER A 220 5.37 -20.25 -2.40
N LEU A 221 5.56 -19.05 -1.85
CA LEU A 221 6.45 -18.02 -2.39
C LEU A 221 7.79 -18.03 -1.69
N VAL A 222 8.86 -17.91 -2.45
CA VAL A 222 10.20 -17.69 -1.93
C VAL A 222 10.46 -16.20 -1.85
N ILE A 223 10.09 -15.57 -0.73
CA ILE A 223 10.32 -14.14 -0.51
C ILE A 223 11.81 -13.93 -0.21
N ARG A 224 12.49 -13.13 -1.03
CA ARG A 224 13.91 -12.79 -0.92
C ARG A 224 14.15 -11.40 -0.40
N SER A 225 13.29 -10.45 -0.77
CA SER A 225 13.40 -9.06 -0.36
C SER A 225 12.11 -8.58 0.27
N LEU A 226 12.24 -7.77 1.31
CA LEU A 226 11.12 -7.17 2.03
C LEU A 226 11.40 -5.68 2.25
N GLY A 227 10.43 -4.84 1.87
CA GLY A 227 10.34 -3.45 2.26
C GLY A 227 9.28 -3.28 3.36
N LEU A 228 9.62 -2.55 4.41
CA LEU A 228 8.69 -2.15 5.48
C LEU A 228 8.70 -0.64 5.61
N GLN A 229 7.52 -0.05 5.50
CA GLN A 229 7.31 1.37 5.74
C GLN A 229 6.28 1.55 6.86
N ILE A 230 6.58 2.44 7.81
CA ILE A 230 5.60 2.87 8.81
C ILE A 230 4.90 4.11 8.27
N LEU A 231 3.57 4.02 8.20
CA LEU A 231 2.70 5.11 7.78
C LEU A 231 2.25 5.86 9.03
N ASN A 232 2.56 7.14 9.07
CA ASN A 232 2.20 8.00 10.20
C ASN A 232 1.81 9.38 9.66
N ASP A 233 0.64 9.48 9.02
CA ASP A 233 0.09 10.73 8.55
C ASP A 233 -1.10 11.19 9.41
N ILE A 234 -1.62 12.39 9.15
CA ILE A 234 -2.71 13.01 9.93
C ILE A 234 -4.00 12.17 9.87
N GLN A 235 -4.20 11.41 8.81
CA GLN A 235 -5.45 10.67 8.58
C GLN A 235 -5.31 9.16 8.78
N THR A 236 -4.08 8.62 8.66
CA THR A 236 -3.85 7.19 8.60
C THR A 236 -2.57 6.79 9.32
N HIS A 237 -2.71 5.89 10.27
CA HIS A 237 -1.57 5.17 10.84
C HIS A 237 -1.54 3.76 10.29
N GLY A 238 -0.35 3.20 10.10
CA GLY A 238 -0.29 1.87 9.54
C GLY A 238 1.10 1.33 9.29
N LEU A 239 1.12 0.14 8.70
CA LEU A 239 2.31 -0.55 8.22
C LEU A 239 2.11 -0.95 6.78
N GLN A 240 3.11 -0.71 5.96
CA GLN A 240 3.11 -1.15 4.57
C GLN A 240 4.28 -2.10 4.33
N PHE A 241 3.97 -3.27 3.79
CA PHE A 241 4.92 -4.31 3.43
C PHE A 241 4.96 -4.47 1.92
N TYR A 242 6.15 -4.54 1.39
CA TYR A 242 6.42 -4.88 0.00
C TYR A 242 7.24 -6.18 -0.03
N LEU A 243 6.75 -7.19 -0.70
CA LEU A 243 7.39 -8.50 -0.76
C LEU A 243 7.78 -8.83 -2.21
N TRP A 244 9.06 -9.17 -2.42
CA TRP A 244 9.57 -9.57 -3.72
C TRP A 244 10.14 -10.99 -3.66
N THR A 245 9.95 -11.73 -4.73
CA THR A 245 10.56 -13.05 -4.91
C THR A 245 11.96 -12.99 -5.49
N THR A 246 12.40 -11.81 -5.90
CA THR A 246 13.75 -11.52 -6.42
C THR A 246 14.49 -10.57 -5.50
N ALA A 247 15.80 -10.55 -5.59
CA ALA A 247 16.61 -9.53 -4.94
C ALA A 247 16.35 -8.16 -5.62
N ILE A 248 16.17 -7.10 -4.83
CA ILE A 248 15.91 -5.75 -5.32
C ILE A 248 17.13 -4.84 -5.17
N ILE A 249 17.99 -5.09 -4.19
CA ILE A 249 19.24 -4.35 -4.00
C ILE A 249 20.27 -4.92 -4.97
N GLN A 250 20.17 -4.55 -6.25
CA GLN A 250 21.07 -5.07 -7.29
C GLN A 250 22.36 -4.27 -7.40
N ASP A 251 22.25 -2.97 -7.34
CA ASP A 251 23.38 -2.03 -7.32
C ASP A 251 23.24 -1.21 -6.05
N TYR A 252 24.30 -0.82 -5.44
CA TYR A 252 24.45 -0.24 -4.11
C TYR A 252 23.45 0.84 -3.69
N PHE A 253 22.63 1.35 -4.61
CA PHE A 253 21.55 2.28 -4.35
C PHE A 253 20.21 1.64 -4.74
N PRO A 254 19.39 1.23 -3.77
CA PRO A 254 18.09 0.67 -4.09
C PRO A 254 17.21 1.74 -4.74
N PRO A 255 16.41 1.35 -5.74
CA PRO A 255 15.34 2.22 -6.17
C PRO A 255 14.44 2.51 -4.97
N SER A 256 13.88 3.71 -4.90
CA SER A 256 12.90 4.06 -3.86
C SER A 256 11.89 2.92 -3.70
N LEU A 257 11.40 2.63 -2.48
CA LEU A 257 10.47 1.53 -2.16
C LEU A 257 9.31 1.38 -3.17
N ILE A 258 9.04 2.42 -3.96
CA ILE A 258 7.90 2.53 -4.88
C ILE A 258 8.24 2.06 -6.31
N SER A 259 9.51 1.89 -6.68
CA SER A 259 9.92 1.80 -8.11
C SER A 259 9.85 0.41 -8.75
N GLY A 260 9.51 -0.65 -8.02
CA GLY A 260 9.45 -2.00 -8.57
C GLY A 260 8.09 -2.69 -8.34
N GLN A 261 7.57 -3.42 -9.35
CA GLN A 261 6.41 -4.28 -9.13
C GLN A 261 6.75 -5.37 -8.11
N CYS A 262 6.25 -5.23 -6.87
CA CYS A 262 6.35 -6.29 -5.87
C CYS A 262 5.30 -7.39 -6.16
N GLN A 263 5.61 -8.62 -5.72
CA GLN A 263 4.66 -9.74 -5.81
C GLN A 263 3.49 -9.57 -4.85
N VAL A 264 3.75 -9.03 -3.65
CA VAL A 264 2.72 -8.74 -2.65
C VAL A 264 2.98 -7.37 -2.04
N GLN A 265 1.97 -6.50 -2.11
CA GLN A 265 1.88 -5.28 -1.34
C GLN A 265 0.80 -5.49 -0.29
N LEU A 266 1.15 -5.29 0.95
CA LEU A 266 0.24 -5.41 2.08
C LEU A 266 0.26 -4.11 2.89
N VAL A 267 -0.89 -3.49 3.06
CA VAL A 267 -1.07 -2.30 3.89
C VAL A 267 -2.02 -2.63 5.03
N LEU A 268 -1.58 -2.42 6.25
CA LEU A 268 -2.37 -2.57 7.48
C LEU A 268 -2.62 -1.18 8.03
N THR A 269 -3.86 -0.73 8.13
CA THR A 269 -4.19 0.63 8.57
C THR A 269 -5.17 0.64 9.73
N TRP A 270 -5.06 1.67 10.58
CA TRP A 270 -5.95 1.95 11.70
C TRP A 270 -6.10 3.45 11.92
N PRO A 271 -7.17 3.90 12.62
CA PRO A 271 -7.39 5.31 12.89
C PRO A 271 -6.29 5.91 13.80
N PRO A 272 -5.87 7.17 13.58
CA PRO A 272 -4.88 7.86 14.42
C PRO A 272 -5.28 7.98 15.89
N SER A 273 -6.59 7.98 16.18
CA SER A 273 -7.11 8.01 17.54
C SER A 273 -6.80 6.76 18.38
N GLN A 274 -6.33 5.70 17.74
CA GLN A 274 -5.96 4.46 18.41
C GLN A 274 -4.46 4.40 18.62
N LEU A 275 -4.02 4.59 19.86
CA LEU A 275 -2.64 4.34 20.25
C LEU A 275 -2.32 2.86 20.01
N HIS A 276 -1.62 2.58 18.93
CA HIS A 276 -1.22 1.23 18.60
C HIS A 276 0.29 1.08 18.58
N ASN A 277 0.76 -0.05 19.07
CA ASN A 277 2.18 -0.36 19.08
C ASN A 277 2.57 -1.03 17.74
N HIS A 278 3.20 -0.27 16.84
CA HIS A 278 3.74 -0.76 15.57
C HIS A 278 4.63 -2.00 15.76
N ALA A 279 5.50 -1.99 16.78
CA ALA A 279 6.40 -3.10 17.08
C ALA A 279 5.66 -4.43 17.31
N LYS A 280 4.51 -4.38 17.98
CA LYS A 280 3.67 -5.58 18.19
C LYS A 280 3.12 -6.12 16.88
N THR A 281 2.63 -5.25 16.00
CA THR A 281 2.09 -5.67 14.69
C THR A 281 3.19 -6.17 13.77
N ILE A 282 4.37 -5.54 13.76
CA ILE A 282 5.55 -6.01 13.02
C ILE A 282 5.91 -7.42 13.49
N THR A 283 6.06 -7.63 14.80
CA THR A 283 6.39 -8.95 15.37
C THR A 283 5.34 -9.99 15.00
N CYS A 284 4.06 -9.67 15.15
CA CYS A 284 2.95 -10.56 14.79
C CYS A 284 2.99 -10.92 13.28
N ALA A 285 3.27 -9.96 12.42
CA ALA A 285 3.36 -10.18 10.98
C ALA A 285 4.53 -11.13 10.64
N PHE A 286 5.69 -10.91 11.24
CA PHE A 286 6.85 -11.77 11.02
C PHE A 286 6.67 -13.18 11.57
N ASP A 287 6.07 -13.32 12.76
CA ASP A 287 5.75 -14.62 13.35
C ASP A 287 4.76 -15.41 12.49
N ALA A 288 3.77 -14.74 11.92
CA ALA A 288 2.76 -15.37 11.06
C ALA A 288 3.30 -15.74 9.67
N MET A 289 4.04 -14.84 9.04
CA MET A 289 4.49 -15.00 7.66
C MET A 289 5.78 -15.83 7.55
N GLY A 290 6.68 -15.76 8.52
CA GLY A 290 7.93 -16.49 8.62
C GLY A 290 8.78 -16.40 7.35
N PHE A 291 9.82 -15.61 7.31
CA PHE A 291 10.62 -15.33 6.11
C PHE A 291 11.95 -16.11 6.08
N PRO A 292 11.95 -17.45 5.88
CA PRO A 292 13.18 -18.27 6.00
C PRO A 292 14.19 -18.00 4.89
N PHE A 293 13.77 -17.42 3.78
CA PHE A 293 14.61 -17.15 2.61
C PHE A 293 14.92 -15.66 2.40
N LEU A 294 14.58 -14.83 3.38
CA LEU A 294 14.81 -13.39 3.29
C LEU A 294 16.31 -13.10 3.33
N THR A 295 16.80 -12.45 2.28
CA THR A 295 18.19 -12.03 2.13
C THR A 295 18.35 -10.52 2.24
N GLU A 296 17.30 -9.76 1.97
CA GLU A 296 17.31 -8.30 1.90
C GLU A 296 16.14 -7.71 2.67
N LEU A 297 16.43 -6.69 3.48
CA LEU A 297 15.44 -5.96 4.27
C LEU A 297 15.65 -4.46 4.08
N GLN A 298 14.60 -3.75 3.70
CA GLN A 298 14.59 -2.29 3.65
C GLN A 298 13.54 -1.77 4.63
N ILE A 299 13.93 -0.85 5.50
CA ILE A 299 13.02 -0.24 6.48
C ILE A 299 13.09 1.28 6.39
N SER A 300 11.93 1.89 6.15
CA SER A 300 11.73 3.34 6.17
C SER A 300 10.71 3.70 7.25
N THR A 301 11.07 4.55 8.16
CA THR A 301 10.16 4.99 9.22
C THR A 301 10.50 6.37 9.75
N MET A 302 9.45 7.11 10.11
CA MET A 302 9.52 8.33 10.93
C MET A 302 9.30 8.04 12.42
N ASP A 303 9.06 6.77 12.79
CA ASP A 303 8.83 6.34 14.17
C ASP A 303 9.99 5.46 14.66
N TYR A 304 10.24 5.54 15.96
CA TYR A 304 11.26 4.73 16.62
C TYR A 304 10.79 3.27 16.76
N ILE A 305 11.61 2.33 16.29
CA ILE A 305 11.47 0.89 16.53
C ILE A 305 12.49 0.50 17.60
N ASP A 306 12.04 0.01 18.75
CA ASP A 306 12.97 -0.34 19.81
C ASP A 306 13.94 -1.46 19.40
N PRO A 307 15.21 -1.44 19.91
CA PRO A 307 16.24 -2.42 19.53
C PRO A 307 15.87 -3.87 19.85
N GLN A 308 15.05 -4.12 20.87
CA GLN A 308 14.56 -5.47 21.15
C GLN A 308 13.66 -6.02 20.05
N THR A 309 12.80 -5.16 19.49
CA THR A 309 11.94 -5.51 18.36
C THR A 309 12.79 -5.87 17.15
N TRP A 310 13.82 -5.07 16.84
CA TRP A 310 14.78 -5.39 15.79
C TRP A 310 15.39 -6.79 15.97
N VAL A 311 15.93 -7.05 17.16
CA VAL A 311 16.60 -8.33 17.47
C VAL A 311 15.63 -9.51 17.45
N LYS A 312 14.44 -9.36 18.04
CA LYS A 312 13.45 -10.45 18.10
C LYS A 312 12.87 -10.80 16.74
N THR A 313 12.62 -9.78 15.93
CA THR A 313 11.92 -9.91 14.66
C THR A 313 12.88 -10.20 13.51
N PHE A 314 13.92 -9.37 13.35
CA PHE A 314 14.83 -9.46 12.19
C PHE A 314 16.17 -10.10 12.52
N GLY A 315 16.66 -9.93 13.76
CA GLY A 315 18.01 -10.34 14.15
C GLY A 315 18.27 -11.85 14.10
N LYS A 316 17.21 -12.67 13.99
CA LYS A 316 17.29 -14.12 13.89
C LYS A 316 17.11 -14.68 12.48
N LEU A 317 16.88 -13.82 11.49
CA LEU A 317 16.68 -14.25 10.12
C LEU A 317 17.95 -14.92 9.57
N PRO A 318 17.88 -16.19 9.15
CA PRO A 318 19.08 -17.01 8.96
C PRO A 318 19.89 -16.64 7.71
N LEU A 319 19.26 -15.98 6.73
CA LEU A 319 19.87 -15.65 5.45
C LEU A 319 19.95 -14.15 5.20
N LEU A 320 19.57 -13.31 6.17
CA LEU A 320 19.58 -11.86 6.00
C LEU A 320 21.02 -11.36 5.86
N ASP A 321 21.37 -10.94 4.65
CA ASP A 321 22.70 -10.51 4.25
C ASP A 321 22.79 -8.99 4.04
N ARG A 322 21.69 -8.36 3.67
CA ARG A 322 21.61 -6.94 3.33
C ARG A 322 20.49 -6.23 4.09
N VAL A 323 20.79 -5.07 4.63
CA VAL A 323 19.81 -4.19 5.29
C VAL A 323 19.99 -2.77 4.78
N CYS A 324 18.89 -2.16 4.36
CA CYS A 324 18.79 -0.74 4.07
C CYS A 324 17.93 -0.09 5.16
N VAL A 325 18.44 0.96 5.79
CA VAL A 325 17.73 1.75 6.80
C VAL A 325 17.62 3.19 6.38
N GLN A 326 16.43 3.75 6.59
CA GLN A 326 16.13 5.13 6.21
C GLN A 326 15.56 5.89 7.39
N ASN A 327 15.93 7.15 7.50
CA ASN A 327 15.40 8.11 8.49
C ASN A 327 15.58 7.61 9.94
N TYR A 328 14.52 7.65 10.73
CA TYR A 328 14.54 7.32 12.17
C TYR A 328 14.83 5.83 12.46
N ALA A 329 14.82 4.96 11.47
CA ALA A 329 15.19 3.56 11.64
C ALA A 329 16.69 3.37 11.94
N THR A 330 17.52 4.33 11.52
CA THR A 330 18.99 4.21 11.52
C THR A 330 19.53 3.99 12.93
N HIS A 331 19.26 4.88 13.86
CA HIS A 331 19.79 4.78 15.22
C HIS A 331 19.41 3.46 15.91
N SER A 332 18.11 3.15 15.92
CA SER A 332 17.62 1.95 16.61
C SER A 332 18.10 0.65 15.99
N PHE A 333 18.37 0.65 14.69
CA PHE A 333 18.97 -0.50 14.01
C PHE A 333 20.41 -0.70 14.46
N PHE A 334 21.25 0.35 14.50
CA PHE A 334 22.64 0.24 14.95
C PHE A 334 22.74 -0.16 16.43
N GLU A 335 21.86 0.36 17.29
CA GLU A 335 21.75 -0.14 18.68
C GLU A 335 21.43 -1.65 18.71
N ALA A 336 20.54 -2.12 17.82
CA ALA A 336 20.18 -3.54 17.74
C ALA A 336 21.33 -4.43 17.26
N LEU A 337 22.26 -3.91 16.46
CA LEU A 337 23.44 -4.67 16.00
C LEU A 337 24.34 -5.09 17.15
N VAL A 338 24.44 -4.24 18.19
CA VAL A 338 25.29 -4.49 19.36
C VAL A 338 24.51 -4.92 20.61
N TYR A 339 23.19 -5.00 20.49
CA TYR A 339 22.30 -5.32 21.59
C TYR A 339 22.67 -6.68 22.22
N LYS A 340 22.93 -6.67 23.53
CA LYS A 340 23.22 -7.88 24.30
C LYS A 340 21.93 -8.49 24.79
N THR A 341 21.51 -9.60 24.20
CA THR A 341 20.41 -10.37 24.75
C THR A 341 20.85 -10.95 26.10
N GLU A 342 20.17 -10.56 27.17
CA GLU A 342 20.37 -11.13 28.51
C GLU A 342 20.00 -12.63 28.60
N ALA A 343 19.89 -13.31 27.46
CA ALA A 343 19.44 -14.68 27.38
C ALA A 343 20.51 -15.64 27.92
N ALA A 344 20.20 -16.13 29.08
CA ALA A 344 20.57 -17.40 29.65
C ALA A 344 21.96 -17.51 30.24
N GLY A 345 21.89 -17.63 31.53
CA GLY A 345 22.87 -18.20 32.38
C GLY A 345 23.83 -19.21 31.79
N ARG A 346 25.14 -18.99 32.04
CA ARG A 346 26.16 -19.99 32.23
C ARG A 346 26.66 -20.83 31.04
N SER A 347 26.50 -20.42 29.79
CA SER A 347 27.28 -21.05 28.71
C SER A 347 28.45 -20.14 28.32
N LYS A 348 29.68 -20.62 28.54
CA LYS A 348 30.95 -19.90 28.33
C LYS A 348 31.40 -19.86 26.86
N THR A 349 30.55 -20.01 25.88
CA THR A 349 30.92 -19.83 24.47
C THR A 349 30.46 -18.46 24.02
N ALA A 350 31.35 -17.48 24.12
CA ALA A 350 31.13 -16.05 23.88
C ALA A 350 30.71 -15.66 22.46
N TYR A 351 30.61 -16.61 21.54
CA TYR A 351 30.41 -16.36 20.10
C TYR A 351 28.99 -16.62 19.58
N SER A 352 28.02 -16.99 20.44
CA SER A 352 26.73 -17.48 19.95
C SER A 352 25.59 -16.44 19.95
N ASN A 353 25.82 -15.18 20.33
CA ASN A 353 24.76 -14.18 20.56
C ASN A 353 24.92 -12.89 19.74
N VAL A 354 25.37 -13.02 18.48
CA VAL A 354 25.39 -11.87 17.58
C VAL A 354 24.05 -11.76 16.86
N SER A 355 23.38 -10.62 16.99
CA SER A 355 22.21 -10.28 16.18
C SER A 355 22.63 -10.12 14.72
N PHE A 356 21.79 -10.54 13.78
CA PHE A 356 22.06 -10.47 12.34
C PHE A 356 23.36 -11.22 11.94
N PRO A 357 23.45 -12.54 12.15
CA PRO A 357 24.72 -13.28 12.05
C PRO A 357 25.28 -13.36 10.61
N LYS A 358 24.47 -13.13 9.60
CA LYS A 358 24.85 -13.17 8.17
C LYS A 358 24.95 -11.81 7.52
N LEU A 359 24.64 -10.75 8.25
CA LEU A 359 24.62 -9.39 7.71
C LEU A 359 26.03 -8.93 7.32
N ARG A 360 26.18 -8.57 6.05
CA ARG A 360 27.44 -8.11 5.45
C ARG A 360 27.32 -6.74 4.78
N HIS A 361 26.12 -6.38 4.36
CA HIS A 361 25.87 -5.16 3.62
C HIS A 361 24.89 -4.29 4.38
N ILE A 362 25.28 -3.06 4.65
CA ILE A 362 24.40 -2.04 5.24
C ILE A 362 24.34 -0.86 4.29
N LEU A 363 23.14 -0.38 4.02
CA LEU A 363 22.90 0.87 3.33
C LEU A 363 22.17 1.81 4.27
N ILE A 364 22.66 3.02 4.39
CA ILE A 364 22.06 4.13 5.14
C ILE A 364 21.61 5.16 4.12
N GLU A 365 20.34 5.54 4.17
CA GLU A 365 19.75 6.53 3.27
C GLU A 365 19.07 7.63 4.09
N GLY A 366 19.34 8.89 3.76
CA GLY A 366 18.68 10.03 4.40
C GLY A 366 19.04 10.24 5.88
N ASN A 367 20.24 9.86 6.35
CA ASN A 367 20.68 10.08 7.72
C ASN A 367 21.38 11.43 7.85
N ASP A 368 21.12 12.13 8.96
CA ASP A 368 21.85 13.32 9.38
C ASP A 368 22.96 12.93 10.36
N PHE A 369 24.21 13.03 9.95
CA PHE A 369 25.37 12.66 10.77
C PHE A 369 25.79 13.72 11.81
N ASP A 370 25.16 14.89 11.83
CA ASP A 370 25.30 15.85 12.93
C ASP A 370 24.53 15.41 14.19
N GLY A 371 23.62 14.47 14.06
CA GLY A 371 22.84 13.93 15.17
C GLY A 371 21.78 14.89 15.71
N THR A 372 21.46 15.94 14.96
CA THR A 372 20.47 16.94 15.36
C THR A 372 19.05 16.48 15.17
N ILE A 373 18.82 15.57 14.20
CA ILE A 373 17.52 14.99 13.92
C ILE A 373 17.30 13.76 14.83
N PRO A 374 16.16 13.67 15.54
CA PRO A 374 15.87 12.49 16.36
C PRO A 374 15.91 11.20 15.51
N GLY A 375 16.60 10.16 16.01
CA GLY A 375 16.75 8.89 15.32
C GLY A 375 17.91 8.81 14.34
N SER A 376 18.64 9.89 14.11
CA SER A 376 19.91 9.89 13.38
C SER A 376 21.08 9.42 14.25
N ILE A 377 22.21 9.12 13.64
CA ILE A 377 23.45 8.74 14.30
C ILE A 377 24.59 9.64 13.84
N SER A 378 25.52 9.96 14.73
CA SER A 378 26.76 10.61 14.34
C SER A 378 27.75 9.62 13.73
N VAL A 379 28.76 10.15 13.02
CA VAL A 379 29.85 9.32 12.46
C VAL A 379 30.59 8.55 13.56
N ASP A 380 30.85 9.19 14.70
CA ASP A 380 31.55 8.55 15.81
C ASP A 380 30.73 7.38 16.41
N MET A 381 29.41 7.54 16.54
CA MET A 381 28.54 6.44 16.97
C MET A 381 28.54 5.29 15.94
N LEU A 382 28.49 5.60 14.65
CA LEU A 382 28.56 4.61 13.58
C LEU A 382 29.86 3.81 13.66
N LEU A 383 31.00 4.49 13.83
CA LEU A 383 32.32 3.85 14.00
C LEU A 383 32.34 2.91 15.22
N ASP A 384 31.81 3.35 16.36
CA ASP A 384 31.75 2.54 17.58
C ASP A 384 30.92 1.25 17.36
N TYR A 385 29.76 1.34 16.70
CA TYR A 385 28.92 0.17 16.40
C TYR A 385 29.63 -0.80 15.44
N LEU A 386 30.28 -0.29 14.39
CA LEU A 386 31.00 -1.12 13.43
C LEU A 386 32.21 -1.80 14.08
N MET A 387 32.98 -1.11 14.93
CA MET A 387 34.09 -1.69 15.69
C MET A 387 33.61 -2.80 16.64
N GLU A 388 32.53 -2.59 17.39
CA GLU A 388 31.98 -3.61 18.29
C GLU A 388 31.55 -4.87 17.50
N ARG A 389 31.05 -4.73 16.27
CA ARG A 389 30.75 -5.87 15.41
C ARG A 389 31.99 -6.60 14.93
N CYS A 390 33.06 -5.88 14.58
CA CYS A 390 34.37 -6.50 14.22
C CYS A 390 34.92 -7.33 15.39
N GLU A 391 34.88 -6.80 16.61
CA GLU A 391 35.30 -7.51 17.82
C GLU A 391 34.53 -8.82 18.06
N ARG A 392 33.29 -8.90 17.55
CA ARG A 392 32.43 -10.08 17.64
C ARG A 392 32.55 -11.03 16.43
N ASN A 393 33.50 -10.80 15.50
CA ASN A 393 33.67 -11.53 14.25
C ASN A 393 32.40 -11.53 13.36
N ALA A 394 31.69 -10.41 13.32
CA ALA A 394 30.49 -10.19 12.51
C ALA A 394 30.61 -8.92 11.66
N GLU A 395 31.74 -8.76 11.02
CA GLU A 395 32.15 -7.59 10.27
C GLU A 395 31.17 -7.22 9.16
N VAL A 396 30.93 -5.93 9.00
CA VAL A 396 30.25 -5.38 7.84
C VAL A 396 31.27 -5.26 6.71
N GLN A 397 30.95 -5.82 5.55
CA GLN A 397 31.87 -5.82 4.41
C GLN A 397 31.64 -4.61 3.49
N VAL A 398 30.39 -4.20 3.35
CA VAL A 398 30.00 -3.07 2.51
C VAL A 398 29.10 -2.13 3.29
N LEU A 399 29.44 -0.85 3.28
CA LEU A 399 28.63 0.24 3.82
C LEU A 399 28.31 1.22 2.69
N GLY A 400 27.03 1.37 2.37
CA GLY A 400 26.53 2.38 1.45
C GLY A 400 26.01 3.59 2.23
N LEU A 401 26.28 4.79 1.74
CA LEU A 401 25.81 6.07 2.25
C LEU A 401 25.19 6.84 1.09
N ASP A 402 23.87 7.07 1.14
CA ASP A 402 23.12 7.70 0.07
C ASP A 402 22.21 8.79 0.63
N ASP A 403 22.19 9.94 -0.02
CA ASP A 403 21.38 11.10 0.40
C ASP A 403 21.56 11.44 1.90
N CYS A 404 22.81 11.31 2.38
CA CYS A 404 23.16 11.55 3.78
C CYS A 404 23.66 13.00 3.97
N TYR A 405 23.34 13.57 5.13
CA TYR A 405 23.69 14.95 5.48
C TYR A 405 24.81 15.00 6.51
N CYS A 406 25.56 16.09 6.54
CA CYS A 406 26.60 16.35 7.53
C CYS A 406 27.66 15.25 7.62
N ILE A 407 28.02 14.65 6.47
CA ILE A 407 29.14 13.71 6.34
C ILE A 407 30.18 14.29 5.38
N LEU A 408 31.45 14.25 5.78
CA LEU A 408 32.57 14.79 5.01
C LEU A 408 33.42 13.66 4.45
N SER A 409 34.22 13.98 3.42
CA SER A 409 35.17 13.03 2.85
C SER A 409 36.16 12.44 3.87
N ASP A 410 36.61 13.24 4.86
CA ASP A 410 37.47 12.77 5.93
C ASP A 410 36.77 11.71 6.81
N ASP A 411 35.49 11.84 7.04
CA ASP A 411 34.69 10.86 7.80
C ASP A 411 34.57 9.55 7.03
N VAL A 412 34.38 9.64 5.72
CA VAL A 412 34.35 8.45 4.84
C VAL A 412 35.69 7.71 4.85
N GLU A 413 36.82 8.43 4.87
CA GLU A 413 38.14 7.80 4.99
C GLU A 413 38.29 7.08 6.36
N ARG A 414 37.79 7.64 7.46
CA ARG A 414 37.76 6.97 8.78
C ARG A 414 36.92 5.67 8.73
N LEU A 415 35.78 5.69 8.04
CA LEU A 415 34.94 4.49 7.89
C LEU A 415 35.63 3.41 7.06
N LYS A 416 36.43 3.76 6.06
CA LYS A 416 37.24 2.82 5.26
C LYS A 416 38.35 2.12 6.05
N GLU A 417 38.74 2.64 7.21
CA GLU A 417 39.67 1.95 8.10
C GLU A 417 39.05 0.71 8.77
N ILE A 418 37.70 0.66 8.86
CA ILE A 418 36.97 -0.41 9.57
C ILE A 418 36.21 -1.29 8.57
N VAL A 419 35.59 -0.71 7.54
CA VAL A 419 34.75 -1.40 6.55
C VAL A 419 35.54 -1.58 5.26
N VAL A 420 35.48 -2.81 4.71
CA VAL A 420 36.26 -3.17 3.49
C VAL A 420 35.91 -2.29 2.29
N ASP A 421 34.60 -2.03 2.09
CA ASP A 421 34.09 -1.26 0.98
C ASP A 421 33.08 -0.23 1.48
N VAL A 422 33.40 1.06 1.36
CA VAL A 422 32.52 2.18 1.67
C VAL A 422 32.15 2.89 0.38
N ILE A 423 30.85 2.82 0.05
CA ILE A 423 30.28 3.42 -1.15
C ILE A 423 29.48 4.64 -0.71
N TRP A 424 29.87 5.79 -1.23
CA TRP A 424 29.25 7.06 -0.89
C TRP A 424 28.94 7.85 -2.17
N ASP A 425 27.80 8.50 -2.21
CA ASP A 425 27.35 9.32 -3.35
C ASP A 425 28.23 10.56 -3.60
N GLY A 426 29.09 10.90 -2.62
CA GLY A 426 30.02 12.03 -2.72
C GLY A 426 29.37 13.37 -2.45
N VAL A 427 28.17 13.38 -1.87
CA VAL A 427 27.42 14.61 -1.61
C VAL A 427 27.69 15.10 -0.18
N GLU A 428 28.45 16.20 -0.07
CA GLU A 428 28.67 16.92 1.19
C GLU A 428 27.55 17.96 1.37
N GLN A 429 26.45 17.59 2.04
CA GLN A 429 25.33 18.49 2.31
C GLN A 429 25.30 18.85 3.80
N GLU A 430 25.22 20.13 4.09
CA GLU A 430 24.87 20.62 5.43
C GLU A 430 23.34 20.73 5.51
N VAL A 431 22.76 20.33 6.64
CA VAL A 431 21.36 20.65 6.92
C VAL A 431 21.27 22.16 7.04
N SER A 432 20.72 22.82 6.03
CA SER A 432 20.48 24.26 6.10
C SER A 432 19.44 24.49 7.20
N THR A 433 19.93 24.82 8.39
CA THR A 433 19.11 25.35 9.48
C THR A 433 18.66 26.79 9.13
N HIS A 434 17.98 26.95 8.01
CA HIS A 434 17.16 28.13 7.81
C HIS A 434 15.93 28.02 8.72
N HIS A 435 16.17 28.13 10.03
CA HIS A 435 15.29 28.94 10.83
C HIS A 435 15.47 30.36 10.31
N ASP A 436 14.78 30.70 9.23
CA ASP A 436 14.37 32.06 9.06
C ASP A 436 13.57 32.40 10.32
N SER A 437 14.30 32.92 11.32
CA SER A 437 13.69 33.77 12.30
C SER A 437 13.11 34.91 11.47
N GLU A 438 11.89 34.74 11.01
CA GLU A 438 11.05 35.87 10.62
C GLU A 438 11.11 36.81 11.83
N GLU A 439 11.94 37.82 11.67
CA GLU A 439 11.98 39.00 12.45
C GLU A 439 10.51 39.49 12.48
N TYR A 440 9.81 39.17 13.58
CA TYR A 440 8.53 39.79 13.88
C TYR A 440 8.75 41.28 13.92
N GLY A 441 8.61 41.90 12.74
CA GLY A 441 8.48 43.35 12.66
C GLY A 441 7.27 43.73 13.49
N ASP A 442 7.54 44.53 14.53
CA ASP A 442 6.55 45.30 15.27
C ASP A 442 5.66 46.04 14.26
N TYR A 443 4.47 45.48 13.99
CA TYR A 443 3.39 46.22 13.30
C TYR A 443 2.56 46.91 14.37
N ASP A 444 2.77 48.22 14.44
CA ASP A 444 1.89 49.15 15.12
C ASP A 444 0.41 48.90 14.75
N ASP A 445 -0.37 48.78 15.80
CA ASP A 445 -1.83 48.69 15.84
C ASP A 445 -2.44 49.96 15.26
N ASP A 446 -2.89 49.91 14.00
CA ASP A 446 -3.85 50.91 13.50
C ASP A 446 -4.98 50.16 12.73
N GLY A 447 -6.14 50.15 13.39
CA GLY A 447 -7.35 49.49 12.90
C GLY A 447 -7.83 50.00 11.52
N ASN A 448 -8.25 49.06 10.69
CA ASN A 448 -9.55 49.14 10.02
C ASN A 448 -9.82 47.92 9.08
N THR A 449 -11.08 47.49 9.11
CA THR A 449 -11.95 46.94 8.04
C THR A 449 -11.61 45.57 7.46
N VAL A 450 -12.48 44.65 7.83
CA VAL A 450 -13.12 43.54 7.12
C VAL A 450 -13.01 43.61 5.60
N ASP A 451 -12.44 42.58 5.00
CA ASP A 451 -12.96 42.07 3.71
C ASP A 451 -12.60 40.56 3.57
N ASP A 452 -13.63 39.79 3.20
CA ASP A 452 -13.65 38.39 2.89
C ASP A 452 -12.57 38.03 1.88
N LEU A 453 -11.62 37.13 2.26
CA LEU A 453 -10.78 36.43 1.29
C LEU A 453 -10.97 34.94 1.42
N ASP A 454 -11.62 34.40 0.40
CA ASP A 454 -11.71 32.98 0.07
C ASP A 454 -10.33 32.30 0.12
N TYR A 455 -10.15 31.40 1.08
CA TYR A 455 -9.01 30.46 1.07
C TYR A 455 -9.32 29.32 0.11
N GLU A 456 -8.88 29.45 -1.12
CA GLU A 456 -8.66 28.29 -1.99
C GLU A 456 -7.46 27.47 -1.48
N MET A 457 -7.75 26.40 -0.78
CA MET A 457 -6.76 25.43 -0.36
C MET A 457 -6.54 24.45 -1.54
N TYR A 458 -5.41 24.58 -2.20
CA TYR A 458 -4.96 23.63 -3.21
C TYR A 458 -4.55 22.31 -2.51
N ASP A 459 -5.42 21.32 -2.58
CA ASP A 459 -5.08 19.92 -2.31
C ASP A 459 -4.71 19.25 -3.64
N ASP A 460 -3.42 19.27 -3.96
CA ASP A 460 -2.87 18.53 -5.09
C ASP A 460 -2.12 17.30 -4.56
N PHE A 461 -2.87 16.24 -4.23
CA PHE A 461 -2.33 14.90 -4.06
C PHE A 461 -3.00 13.95 -5.04
N SER A 462 -2.52 13.99 -6.27
CA SER A 462 -2.78 12.94 -7.23
C SER A 462 -1.97 11.70 -6.85
N VAL A 463 -2.63 10.73 -6.21
CA VAL A 463 -2.11 9.37 -6.14
C VAL A 463 -2.09 8.81 -7.55
N ALA A 464 -0.91 8.70 -8.13
CA ALA A 464 -0.71 8.05 -9.43
C ALA A 464 -1.12 6.58 -9.32
N SER A 465 -2.26 6.26 -9.88
CA SER A 465 -2.70 4.88 -10.12
C SER A 465 -2.02 4.36 -11.40
N TYR A 466 -1.11 3.43 -11.23
CA TYR A 466 -0.57 2.57 -12.29
C TYR A 466 -1.36 1.26 -12.42
#